data_b2f6836f1e1e91d24a231e2cf79176f5
#
_entry.id   b2f6836f1e1e91d24a231e2cf79176f5
#
_cell.length_a   1.000
_cell.length_b   1.000
_cell.length_c   1.000
_cell.angle_alpha   90.00
_cell.angle_beta   90.00
_cell.angle_gamma   90.00
#
_symmetry.space_group_name_H-M   'P 1'
#
loop_
_entity.id
_entity.type
_entity.pdbx_description
1 polymer ?
#
loop_
_entity_poly.entity_id
_entity_poly.type
_entity_poly.pdbx_seq_one_letter_code
_entity_poly.pdbx_strand_id
1 'polypeptide(L)'
;LIAGDLFDSDNTSERTVRYVLDLFRDHPDLSVFYLAGNHDGGGIGARHDLPANLHTFGQDWTYYRLGELTVAGGTAPDPDALDLPRDSTNIALLHGQVNGGGRGEYGISFRRLMDKNIDYLALGHIHTYQEARLDDRGTACYSGCLMGRGFDECGKKGYVLLETVNSRLSHRFIPFASREFHEVTLDIGSCRSARALELAAREKTAGIPKEDFCRLILRGALPPESAPDIAGLKAALAGQFALLRIRDETTLAIDPHDYENDISLKGEFIRQVLASELAQNEKDRIILCGLRALRGEEPEE
;
A
#
# COMPACT_ATOMS: atom_id res chain seq x y z
N LEU A 1 -11.23 -17.77 0.41
CA LEU A 1 -11.98 -16.61 0.89
C LEU A 1 -11.48 -15.36 0.18
N ILE A 2 -12.39 -14.56 -0.37
CA ILE A 2 -12.11 -13.28 -1.02
C ILE A 2 -12.93 -12.22 -0.27
N ALA A 3 -12.26 -11.40 0.49
CA ALA A 3 -12.89 -10.39 1.36
C ALA A 3 -13.04 -9.03 0.68
N GLY A 4 -13.48 -9.01 -0.57
CA GLY A 4 -13.77 -7.82 -1.37
C GLY A 4 -12.58 -7.32 -2.19
N ASP A 5 -12.91 -6.39 -3.09
CA ASP A 5 -11.99 -5.74 -4.04
C ASP A 5 -11.21 -6.77 -4.90
N LEU A 6 -11.94 -7.74 -5.44
CA LEU A 6 -11.41 -8.67 -6.44
C LEU A 6 -11.05 -7.93 -7.73
N PHE A 7 -11.77 -6.87 -8.02
CA PHE A 7 -11.54 -5.97 -9.15
C PHE A 7 -11.10 -4.59 -8.65
N ASP A 8 -10.45 -3.84 -9.54
CA ASP A 8 -9.89 -2.51 -9.23
C ASP A 8 -10.90 -1.36 -9.47
N SER A 9 -12.01 -1.63 -10.13
CA SER A 9 -13.04 -0.63 -10.41
C SER A 9 -14.38 -1.25 -10.79
N ASP A 10 -15.45 -0.49 -10.56
CA ASP A 10 -16.83 -0.80 -10.97
C ASP A 10 -16.99 -1.02 -12.48
N ASN A 11 -16.06 -0.52 -13.29
CA ASN A 11 -16.06 -0.61 -14.75
C ASN A 11 -15.21 -1.76 -15.28
N THR A 12 -15.04 -2.81 -14.50
CA THR A 12 -14.29 -4.00 -14.94
C THR A 12 -14.94 -4.61 -16.18
N SER A 13 -14.09 -4.89 -17.19
CA SER A 13 -14.59 -5.42 -18.47
C SER A 13 -15.27 -6.78 -18.29
N GLU A 14 -16.34 -7.02 -19.07
CA GLU A 14 -17.02 -8.32 -19.10
C GLU A 14 -16.06 -9.47 -19.42
N ARG A 15 -15.04 -9.23 -20.24
CA ARG A 15 -13.99 -10.20 -20.54
C ARG A 15 -13.20 -10.61 -19.29
N THR A 16 -12.86 -9.65 -18.45
CA THR A 16 -12.12 -9.90 -17.20
C THR A 16 -12.98 -10.66 -16.20
N VAL A 17 -14.25 -10.27 -16.06
CA VAL A 17 -15.20 -10.97 -15.18
C VAL A 17 -15.37 -12.42 -15.63
N ARG A 18 -15.62 -12.68 -16.92
CA ARG A 18 -15.73 -14.04 -17.46
C ARG A 18 -14.47 -14.84 -17.22
N TYR A 19 -13.30 -14.28 -17.48
CA TYR A 19 -12.03 -14.97 -17.23
C TYR A 19 -11.91 -15.45 -15.77
N VAL A 20 -12.28 -14.61 -14.80
CA VAL A 20 -12.27 -14.99 -13.38
C VAL A 20 -13.28 -16.09 -13.07
N LEU A 21 -14.49 -15.98 -13.62
CA LEU A 21 -15.52 -17.01 -13.42
C LEU A 21 -15.13 -18.36 -14.07
N ASP A 22 -14.46 -18.32 -15.22
CA ASP A 22 -13.95 -19.54 -15.88
C ASP A 22 -12.85 -20.19 -15.06
N LEU A 23 -11.94 -19.41 -14.45
CA LEU A 23 -10.96 -19.95 -13.49
C LEU A 23 -11.64 -20.69 -12.33
N PHE A 24 -12.74 -20.17 -11.78
CA PHE A 24 -13.47 -20.86 -10.73
C PHE A 24 -14.14 -22.15 -11.24
N ARG A 25 -14.69 -22.15 -12.45
CA ARG A 25 -15.27 -23.35 -13.10
C ARG A 25 -14.25 -24.44 -13.36
N ASP A 26 -13.01 -24.04 -13.73
CA ASP A 26 -11.91 -24.97 -14.01
C ASP A 26 -11.38 -25.65 -12.73
N HIS A 27 -11.77 -25.15 -11.55
CA HIS A 27 -11.39 -25.71 -10.25
C HIS A 27 -12.61 -26.05 -9.39
N PRO A 28 -13.48 -27.00 -9.81
CA PRO A 28 -14.74 -27.29 -9.14
C PRO A 28 -14.58 -27.86 -7.72
N ASP A 29 -13.43 -28.43 -7.41
CA ASP A 29 -13.10 -28.96 -6.07
C ASP A 29 -12.80 -27.87 -5.04
N LEU A 30 -12.63 -26.63 -5.47
CA LEU A 30 -12.40 -25.48 -4.59
C LEU A 30 -13.73 -24.74 -4.34
N SER A 31 -14.17 -24.66 -3.10
CA SER A 31 -15.26 -23.74 -2.73
C SER A 31 -14.71 -22.33 -2.59
N VAL A 32 -15.22 -21.40 -3.37
CA VAL A 32 -14.84 -19.98 -3.36
C VAL A 32 -15.91 -19.18 -2.63
N PHE A 33 -15.54 -18.49 -1.55
CA PHE A 33 -16.40 -17.57 -0.81
C PHE A 33 -16.00 -16.14 -1.15
N TYR A 34 -16.88 -15.45 -1.86
CA TYR A 34 -16.62 -14.10 -2.36
C TYR A 34 -17.57 -13.09 -1.73
N LEU A 35 -17.02 -12.15 -1.02
CA LEU A 35 -17.68 -10.94 -0.54
C LEU A 35 -17.33 -9.79 -1.48
N ALA A 36 -18.30 -9.04 -1.95
CA ALA A 36 -18.03 -7.84 -2.77
C ALA A 36 -17.45 -6.71 -1.91
N GLY A 37 -16.41 -6.05 -2.41
CA GLY A 37 -15.86 -4.83 -1.85
C GLY A 37 -16.42 -3.56 -2.52
N ASN A 38 -15.89 -2.41 -2.16
CA ASN A 38 -16.36 -1.13 -2.69
C ASN A 38 -15.93 -0.87 -4.16
N HIS A 39 -14.91 -1.58 -4.65
CA HIS A 39 -14.48 -1.50 -6.05
C HIS A 39 -15.10 -2.57 -6.97
N ASP A 40 -15.83 -3.54 -6.43
CA ASP A 40 -16.35 -4.65 -7.22
C ASP A 40 -17.66 -4.32 -7.97
N GLY A 41 -18.34 -3.24 -7.61
CA GLY A 41 -19.62 -2.84 -8.18
C GLY A 41 -20.65 -3.97 -8.16
N GLY A 42 -21.57 -3.99 -9.13
CA GLY A 42 -22.54 -5.08 -9.33
C GLY A 42 -21.98 -6.28 -10.11
N GLY A 43 -20.65 -6.36 -10.34
CA GLY A 43 -20.02 -7.21 -11.33
C GLY A 43 -20.30 -8.71 -11.22
N ILE A 44 -20.04 -9.34 -10.08
CA ILE A 44 -20.29 -10.79 -9.86
C ILE A 44 -21.62 -11.02 -9.17
N GLY A 45 -21.94 -10.27 -8.12
CA GLY A 45 -23.09 -10.55 -7.25
C GLY A 45 -24.47 -10.49 -7.92
N ALA A 46 -24.62 -9.77 -9.03
CA ALA A 46 -25.87 -9.63 -9.76
C ALA A 46 -26.05 -10.64 -10.92
N ARG A 47 -25.09 -11.54 -11.14
CA ARG A 47 -25.11 -12.49 -12.26
C ARG A 47 -25.93 -13.74 -11.95
N HIS A 48 -26.53 -14.32 -12.99
CA HIS A 48 -27.30 -15.55 -12.91
C HIS A 48 -26.50 -16.78 -13.38
N ASP A 49 -25.31 -16.60 -13.96
CA ASP A 49 -24.47 -17.64 -14.54
C ASP A 49 -23.25 -17.98 -13.68
N LEU A 50 -23.40 -17.89 -12.37
CA LEU A 50 -22.31 -18.15 -11.42
C LEU A 50 -21.89 -19.62 -11.41
N PRO A 51 -20.57 -19.92 -11.25
CA PRO A 51 -20.09 -21.28 -11.01
C PRO A 51 -20.72 -21.88 -9.76
N ALA A 52 -21.00 -23.20 -9.78
CA ALA A 52 -21.63 -23.89 -8.65
C ALA A 52 -20.78 -23.88 -7.36
N ASN A 53 -19.47 -23.74 -7.50
CA ASN A 53 -18.51 -23.66 -6.39
C ASN A 53 -18.25 -22.23 -5.90
N LEU A 54 -18.92 -21.22 -6.47
CA LEU A 54 -18.83 -19.82 -6.03
C LEU A 54 -19.99 -19.46 -5.12
N HIS A 55 -19.67 -19.12 -3.90
CA HIS A 55 -20.60 -18.71 -2.86
C HIS A 55 -20.46 -17.20 -2.63
N THR A 56 -21.55 -16.45 -2.82
CA THR A 56 -21.57 -14.98 -2.66
C THR A 56 -22.34 -14.58 -1.40
N PHE A 57 -22.03 -13.41 -0.88
CA PHE A 57 -22.69 -12.83 0.29
C PHE A 57 -23.59 -11.67 -0.13
N GLY A 58 -24.74 -11.57 0.52
CA GLY A 58 -25.68 -10.46 0.36
C GLY A 58 -25.30 -9.24 1.23
N GLN A 59 -26.27 -8.34 1.40
CA GLN A 59 -26.10 -7.17 2.26
C GLN A 59 -26.01 -7.57 3.73
N ASP A 60 -26.95 -8.43 4.17
CA ASP A 60 -27.02 -8.96 5.53
C ASP A 60 -26.17 -10.22 5.70
N TRP A 61 -26.05 -10.71 6.94
CA TRP A 61 -25.32 -11.93 7.24
C TRP A 61 -25.85 -13.12 6.47
N THR A 62 -25.00 -13.71 5.65
CA THR A 62 -25.22 -14.98 4.94
C THR A 62 -24.29 -16.02 5.52
N TYR A 63 -24.78 -17.24 5.74
CA TYR A 63 -24.05 -18.31 6.42
C TYR A 63 -23.90 -19.53 5.51
N TYR A 64 -22.68 -20.05 5.44
CA TYR A 64 -22.35 -21.29 4.76
C TYR A 64 -21.74 -22.28 5.75
N ARG A 65 -22.22 -23.51 5.77
CA ARG A 65 -21.74 -24.57 6.66
C ARG A 65 -21.00 -25.64 5.88
N LEU A 66 -19.77 -25.96 6.32
CA LEU A 66 -18.87 -26.93 5.73
C LEU A 66 -18.42 -27.90 6.84
N GLY A 67 -19.26 -28.88 7.17
CA GLY A 67 -19.03 -29.73 8.34
C GLY A 67 -19.08 -28.93 9.65
N GLU A 68 -17.95 -28.91 10.38
CA GLU A 68 -17.77 -28.15 11.63
C GLU A 68 -17.37 -26.67 11.42
N LEU A 69 -17.15 -26.27 10.17
CA LEU A 69 -16.78 -24.90 9.82
C LEU A 69 -18.02 -24.11 9.40
N THR A 70 -18.18 -22.93 9.97
CA THR A 70 -19.17 -21.93 9.53
C THR A 70 -18.45 -20.73 8.94
N VAL A 71 -18.84 -20.33 7.73
CA VAL A 71 -18.37 -19.12 7.06
C VAL A 71 -19.55 -18.15 6.99
N ALA A 72 -19.41 -16.98 7.62
CA ALA A 72 -20.43 -15.93 7.62
C ALA A 72 -19.87 -14.66 6.96
N GLY A 73 -20.71 -13.92 6.25
CA GLY A 73 -20.31 -12.65 5.65
C GLY A 73 -21.50 -11.80 5.23
N GLY A 74 -21.24 -10.54 4.95
CA GLY A 74 -22.20 -9.59 4.45
C GLY A 74 -21.53 -8.27 4.05
N THR A 75 -22.06 -7.58 3.03
CA THR A 75 -21.45 -6.33 2.54
C THR A 75 -21.73 -5.13 3.45
N ALA A 76 -22.87 -5.15 4.17
CA ALA A 76 -23.22 -4.14 5.16
C ALA A 76 -24.08 -4.72 6.30
N PRO A 77 -23.64 -5.83 6.94
CA PRO A 77 -24.48 -6.52 7.91
C PRO A 77 -24.49 -5.77 9.25
N ASP A 78 -25.60 -5.86 9.99
CA ASP A 78 -25.63 -5.40 11.37
C ASP A 78 -24.78 -6.35 12.25
N PRO A 79 -23.71 -5.89 12.89
CA PRO A 79 -22.90 -6.74 13.76
C PRO A 79 -23.68 -7.37 14.91
N ASP A 80 -24.74 -6.72 15.40
CA ASP A 80 -25.53 -7.26 16.51
C ASP A 80 -26.42 -8.44 16.08
N ALA A 81 -26.73 -8.55 14.78
CA ALA A 81 -27.48 -9.65 14.22
C ALA A 81 -26.61 -10.90 13.90
N LEU A 82 -25.29 -10.84 14.13
CA LEU A 82 -24.41 -11.99 13.92
C LEU A 82 -24.70 -13.06 14.96
N ASP A 83 -25.07 -14.25 14.48
CA ASP A 83 -25.34 -15.44 15.30
C ASP A 83 -24.49 -16.62 14.81
N LEU A 84 -23.42 -16.94 15.54
CA LEU A 84 -22.49 -18.01 15.23
C LEU A 84 -22.53 -19.09 16.33
N PRO A 85 -22.55 -20.39 15.93
CA PRO A 85 -22.58 -21.48 16.90
C PRO A 85 -21.30 -21.50 17.73
N ARG A 86 -21.45 -21.71 19.04
CA ARG A 86 -20.31 -21.73 19.97
C ARG A 86 -19.35 -22.89 19.74
N ASP A 87 -19.91 -24.04 19.34
CA ASP A 87 -19.18 -25.31 19.23
C ASP A 87 -18.68 -25.60 17.79
N SER A 88 -18.67 -24.57 16.94
CA SER A 88 -18.13 -24.64 15.57
C SER A 88 -16.88 -23.77 15.45
N THR A 89 -16.06 -24.05 14.43
CA THR A 89 -15.03 -23.12 13.97
C THR A 89 -15.69 -22.06 13.08
N ASN A 90 -15.60 -20.82 13.43
CA ASN A 90 -16.34 -19.74 12.78
C ASN A 90 -15.42 -18.72 12.13
N ILE A 91 -15.60 -18.52 10.83
CA ILE A 91 -14.92 -17.47 10.05
C ILE A 91 -15.96 -16.43 9.66
N ALA A 92 -15.72 -15.18 9.97
CA ALA A 92 -16.51 -14.07 9.47
C ALA A 92 -15.73 -13.29 8.40
N LEU A 93 -16.41 -12.87 7.31
CA LEU A 93 -15.86 -12.03 6.25
C LEU A 93 -16.54 -10.65 6.28
N LEU A 94 -15.73 -9.60 6.29
CA LEU A 94 -16.19 -8.23 6.14
C LEU A 94 -15.21 -7.44 5.27
N HIS A 95 -15.72 -6.40 4.61
CA HIS A 95 -14.91 -5.47 3.83
C HIS A 95 -15.06 -4.05 4.39
N GLY A 96 -13.96 -3.42 4.76
CA GLY A 96 -13.96 -2.06 5.29
C GLY A 96 -12.83 -1.81 6.27
N GLN A 97 -12.79 -0.58 6.80
CA GLN A 97 -11.75 -0.14 7.72
C GLN A 97 -12.23 -0.26 9.17
N VAL A 98 -11.39 -0.87 10.00
CA VAL A 98 -11.58 -0.82 11.46
C VAL A 98 -11.23 0.58 11.95
N ASN A 99 -12.21 1.27 12.50
CA ASN A 99 -12.01 2.56 13.16
C ASN A 99 -12.62 2.48 14.55
N GLY A 100 -12.01 3.12 15.54
CA GLY A 100 -12.37 3.01 16.95
C GLY A 100 -13.82 3.42 17.32
N GLY A 101 -14.68 3.75 16.37
CA GLY A 101 -16.06 4.14 16.59
C GLY A 101 -17.09 3.60 15.60
N GLY A 102 -16.67 2.87 14.57
CA GLY A 102 -17.58 2.24 13.58
C GLY A 102 -18.47 3.24 12.82
N ARG A 103 -18.07 4.49 12.71
CA ARG A 103 -18.78 5.54 11.97
C ARG A 103 -18.02 5.86 10.69
N GLY A 104 -18.63 5.59 9.56
CA GLY A 104 -18.12 5.82 8.21
C GLY A 104 -18.76 4.83 7.25
N GLU A 105 -18.72 5.11 5.98
CA GLU A 105 -19.40 4.32 4.94
C GLU A 105 -18.95 2.85 4.90
N TYR A 106 -17.73 2.55 5.36
CA TYR A 106 -17.14 1.20 5.43
C TYR A 106 -16.49 0.92 6.80
N GLY A 107 -17.03 1.52 7.87
CA GLY A 107 -16.49 1.39 9.21
C GLY A 107 -16.88 0.08 9.89
N ILE A 108 -15.90 -0.69 10.36
CA ILE A 108 -16.08 -1.94 11.12
C ILE A 108 -15.79 -1.67 12.59
N SER A 109 -16.76 -1.99 13.47
CA SER A 109 -16.60 -1.85 14.90
C SER A 109 -16.22 -3.18 15.56
N PHE A 110 -14.97 -3.32 16.00
CA PHE A 110 -14.55 -4.51 16.76
C PHE A 110 -15.39 -4.71 18.02
N ARG A 111 -15.71 -3.63 18.72
CA ARG A 111 -16.50 -3.70 19.95
C ARG A 111 -17.85 -4.42 19.76
N ARG A 112 -18.49 -4.27 18.59
CA ARG A 112 -19.78 -4.91 18.30
C ARG A 112 -19.61 -6.35 17.82
N LEU A 113 -18.39 -6.77 17.43
CA LEU A 113 -18.06 -8.11 16.95
C LEU A 113 -17.40 -8.98 18.04
N MET A 114 -16.97 -8.38 19.15
CA MET A 114 -16.41 -9.12 20.30
C MET A 114 -17.46 -10.07 20.88
N ASP A 115 -16.99 -11.22 21.39
CA ASP A 115 -17.79 -12.26 22.04
C ASP A 115 -18.91 -12.87 21.16
N LYS A 116 -18.80 -12.71 19.84
CA LYS A 116 -19.72 -13.27 18.83
C LYS A 116 -19.30 -14.64 18.30
N ASN A 117 -18.44 -15.37 19.04
CA ASN A 117 -17.93 -16.70 18.67
C ASN A 117 -17.14 -16.72 17.35
N ILE A 118 -16.51 -15.63 16.94
CA ILE A 118 -15.63 -15.55 15.77
C ILE A 118 -14.26 -16.13 16.13
N ASP A 119 -13.76 -17.14 15.40
CA ASP A 119 -12.38 -17.63 15.51
C ASP A 119 -11.43 -16.82 14.62
N TYR A 120 -11.92 -16.44 13.44
CA TYR A 120 -11.15 -15.64 12.49
C TYR A 120 -12.06 -14.64 11.77
N LEU A 121 -11.72 -13.36 11.85
CA LEU A 121 -12.37 -12.29 11.11
C LEU A 121 -11.49 -11.92 9.91
N ALA A 122 -11.86 -12.40 8.72
CA ALA A 122 -11.21 -12.06 7.47
C ALA A 122 -11.67 -10.69 7.00
N LEU A 123 -10.73 -9.75 6.90
CA LEU A 123 -10.97 -8.37 6.53
C LEU A 123 -10.36 -8.04 5.17
N GLY A 124 -11.14 -7.36 4.32
CA GLY A 124 -10.67 -6.72 3.09
C GLY A 124 -10.61 -5.20 3.18
N HIS A 125 -10.19 -4.52 2.11
CA HIS A 125 -10.03 -3.06 1.98
C HIS A 125 -8.60 -2.55 2.24
N ILE A 126 -7.89 -3.05 3.23
CA ILE A 126 -6.50 -2.64 3.51
C ILE A 126 -5.53 -3.54 2.74
N HIS A 127 -4.67 -2.94 1.92
CA HIS A 127 -3.75 -3.65 1.01
C HIS A 127 -2.46 -4.14 1.68
N THR A 128 -2.33 -3.96 3.00
CA THR A 128 -1.18 -4.40 3.78
C THR A 128 -1.62 -5.42 4.81
N TYR A 129 -0.83 -6.52 4.95
CA TYR A 129 -1.07 -7.50 5.99
C TYR A 129 -1.06 -6.84 7.37
N GLN A 130 -2.13 -7.03 8.11
CA GLN A 130 -2.28 -6.57 9.48
C GLN A 130 -3.10 -7.58 10.26
N GLU A 131 -2.71 -7.83 11.49
CA GLU A 131 -3.48 -8.70 12.38
C GLU A 131 -3.68 -8.03 13.74
N ALA A 132 -4.81 -8.31 14.37
CA ALA A 132 -5.16 -7.84 15.68
C ALA A 132 -5.99 -8.89 16.42
N ARG A 133 -5.83 -8.98 17.72
CA ARG A 133 -6.71 -9.78 18.56
C ARG A 133 -8.11 -9.15 18.59
N LEU A 134 -9.13 -9.92 18.26
CA LEU A 134 -10.51 -9.46 18.33
C LEU A 134 -11.04 -9.55 19.77
N ASP A 135 -10.92 -10.74 20.38
CA ASP A 135 -11.31 -11.06 21.74
C ASP A 135 -10.49 -12.24 22.30
N ASP A 136 -10.98 -12.96 23.29
CA ASP A 136 -10.28 -14.13 23.87
C ASP A 136 -10.27 -15.34 22.92
N ARG A 137 -11.19 -15.40 21.97
CA ARG A 137 -11.33 -16.50 21.01
C ARG A 137 -10.74 -16.15 19.64
N GLY A 138 -10.97 -14.93 19.16
CA GLY A 138 -10.82 -14.56 17.76
C GLY A 138 -9.66 -13.65 17.42
N THR A 139 -9.18 -13.81 16.19
CA THR A 139 -8.21 -12.93 15.53
C THR A 139 -8.85 -12.27 14.33
N ALA A 140 -8.64 -10.97 14.18
CA ALA A 140 -9.01 -10.20 13.00
C ALA A 140 -7.78 -9.97 12.12
N CYS A 141 -7.90 -10.13 10.81
CA CYS A 141 -6.77 -10.06 9.92
C CYS A 141 -7.13 -9.48 8.56
N TYR A 142 -6.41 -8.47 8.14
CA TYR A 142 -6.30 -8.04 6.76
C TYR A 142 -5.20 -8.87 6.07
N SER A 143 -5.55 -9.65 5.06
CA SER A 143 -4.54 -10.40 4.30
C SER A 143 -3.66 -9.50 3.43
N GLY A 144 -4.13 -8.30 3.12
CA GLY A 144 -3.55 -7.43 2.12
C GLY A 144 -3.86 -7.90 0.70
N CYS A 145 -3.15 -7.37 -0.28
CA CYS A 145 -3.24 -7.77 -1.68
C CYS A 145 -2.18 -8.81 -2.05
N LEU A 146 -2.41 -9.58 -3.13
CA LEU A 146 -1.48 -10.63 -3.59
C LEU A 146 -0.18 -10.06 -4.16
N MET A 147 -0.24 -8.86 -4.75
CA MET A 147 0.92 -8.15 -5.30
C MET A 147 0.67 -6.63 -5.20
N GLY A 148 1.70 -5.87 -4.85
CA GLY A 148 1.64 -4.42 -4.87
C GLY A 148 1.53 -3.87 -6.30
N ARG A 149 0.81 -2.76 -6.47
CA ARG A 149 0.59 -2.07 -7.75
C ARG A 149 1.43 -0.81 -7.90
N GLY A 150 2.01 -0.34 -6.81
CA GLY A 150 2.81 0.88 -6.77
C GLY A 150 3.61 1.05 -5.48
N PHE A 151 4.32 2.17 -5.40
CA PHE A 151 5.14 2.51 -4.23
C PHE A 151 4.34 2.99 -3.01
N ASP A 152 3.06 3.08 -3.11
CA ASP A 152 2.10 3.24 -2.02
C ASP A 152 1.75 1.89 -1.35
N GLU A 153 2.10 0.79 -2.02
CA GLU A 153 1.85 -0.58 -1.56
C GLU A 153 3.17 -1.34 -1.34
N CYS A 154 4.13 -0.73 -0.68
CA CYS A 154 5.43 -1.35 -0.39
C CYS A 154 5.35 -2.58 0.53
N GLY A 155 6.43 -3.38 0.52
CA GLY A 155 6.64 -4.51 1.39
C GLY A 155 5.99 -5.80 0.90
N LYS A 156 6.07 -6.83 1.76
CA LYS A 156 5.60 -8.17 1.43
C LYS A 156 4.11 -8.21 1.17
N LYS A 157 3.73 -8.86 0.08
CA LYS A 157 2.35 -9.09 -0.34
C LYS A 157 2.10 -10.59 -0.47
N GLY A 158 0.84 -10.99 -0.22
CA GLY A 158 0.52 -12.41 -0.20
C GLY A 158 -0.90 -12.68 0.27
N TYR A 159 -1.09 -13.83 0.89
CA TYR A 159 -2.37 -14.28 1.41
C TYR A 159 -2.21 -14.94 2.78
N VAL A 160 -3.32 -15.15 3.47
CA VAL A 160 -3.34 -15.88 4.73
C VAL A 160 -3.83 -17.31 4.47
N LEU A 161 -3.03 -18.29 4.87
CA LEU A 161 -3.43 -19.68 4.92
C LEU A 161 -4.07 -19.96 6.28
N LEU A 162 -5.30 -20.46 6.24
CA LEU A 162 -6.02 -20.94 7.40
C LEU A 162 -6.01 -22.47 7.41
N GLU A 163 -5.69 -23.08 8.52
CA GLU A 163 -5.69 -24.53 8.69
C GLU A 163 -6.53 -24.91 9.92
N THR A 164 -7.44 -25.84 9.76
CA THR A 164 -8.26 -26.37 10.87
C THR A 164 -7.86 -27.79 11.17
N VAL A 165 -7.39 -28.04 12.39
CA VAL A 165 -7.02 -29.37 12.86
C VAL A 165 -7.69 -29.61 14.22
N ASN A 166 -8.51 -30.65 14.33
CA ASN A 166 -9.26 -30.97 15.56
C ASN A 166 -10.02 -29.76 16.12
N SER A 167 -10.79 -29.09 15.25
CA SER A 167 -11.59 -27.87 15.55
C SER A 167 -10.75 -26.67 16.07
N ARG A 168 -9.43 -26.72 15.92
CA ARG A 168 -8.55 -25.59 16.19
C ARG A 168 -8.14 -24.93 14.90
N LEU A 169 -8.41 -23.62 14.80
CA LEU A 169 -7.98 -22.78 13.67
C LEU A 169 -6.59 -22.24 13.95
N SER A 170 -5.71 -22.38 12.97
CA SER A 170 -4.44 -21.67 12.92
C SER A 170 -4.34 -20.86 11.63
N HIS A 171 -3.57 -19.80 11.64
CA HIS A 171 -3.36 -18.96 10.47
C HIS A 171 -1.90 -18.56 10.32
N ARG A 172 -1.48 -18.33 9.09
CA ARG A 172 -0.15 -17.80 8.79
C ARG A 172 -0.16 -17.01 7.49
N PHE A 173 0.60 -15.92 7.44
CA PHE A 173 0.80 -15.15 6.22
C PHE A 173 1.78 -15.89 5.31
N ILE A 174 1.40 -16.03 4.02
CA ILE A 174 2.22 -16.63 2.98
C ILE A 174 2.61 -15.52 1.99
N PRO A 175 3.87 -15.10 1.94
CA PRO A 175 4.35 -14.22 0.88
C PRO A 175 4.16 -14.89 -0.48
N PHE A 176 3.56 -14.17 -1.42
CA PHE A 176 3.20 -14.71 -2.74
C PHE A 176 3.71 -13.84 -3.89
N ALA A 177 3.83 -12.53 -3.66
CA ALA A 177 4.30 -11.61 -4.69
C ALA A 177 5.66 -12.02 -5.23
N SER A 178 5.78 -12.07 -6.55
CA SER A 178 7.05 -12.35 -7.24
C SER A 178 8.01 -11.16 -7.23
N ARG A 179 7.54 -9.98 -6.86
CA ARG A 179 8.29 -8.72 -6.77
C ARG A 179 7.71 -7.84 -5.68
N GLU A 180 8.57 -7.12 -4.99
CA GLU A 180 8.18 -6.18 -3.96
C GLU A 180 8.51 -4.74 -4.38
N PHE A 181 7.73 -3.79 -3.88
CA PHE A 181 8.03 -2.37 -3.95
C PHE A 181 8.76 -1.96 -2.67
N HIS A 182 9.90 -1.30 -2.83
CA HIS A 182 10.71 -0.77 -1.73
C HIS A 182 10.83 0.74 -1.85
N GLU A 183 10.57 1.44 -0.78
CA GLU A 183 10.84 2.87 -0.67
C GLU A 183 11.95 3.08 0.36
N VAL A 184 13.03 3.72 -0.06
CA VAL A 184 14.24 3.90 0.73
C VAL A 184 14.60 5.38 0.76
N THR A 185 14.69 5.95 1.95
CA THR A 185 15.15 7.32 2.14
C THR A 185 16.65 7.34 2.43
N LEU A 186 17.38 8.18 1.70
CA LEU A 186 18.82 8.42 1.86
C LEU A 186 19.07 9.90 2.17
N ASP A 187 19.66 10.17 3.33
CA ASP A 187 20.17 11.51 3.65
C ASP A 187 21.51 11.72 2.96
N ILE A 188 21.56 12.73 2.08
CA ILE A 188 22.74 13.07 1.29
C ILE A 188 23.41 14.37 1.74
N GLY A 189 22.97 14.98 2.85
CA GLY A 189 23.53 16.23 3.38
C GLY A 189 25.04 16.19 3.65
N SER A 190 25.60 15.00 3.87
CA SER A 190 27.05 14.78 4.04
C SER A 190 27.78 14.36 2.76
N CYS A 191 27.08 14.03 1.68
CA CYS A 191 27.70 13.60 0.42
C CYS A 191 28.35 14.81 -0.30
N ARG A 192 29.67 14.75 -0.48
CA ARG A 192 30.45 15.84 -1.10
C ARG A 192 30.89 15.54 -2.54
N SER A 193 30.51 14.40 -3.10
CA SER A 193 30.83 14.02 -4.47
C SER A 193 29.81 13.02 -5.02
N ALA A 194 29.69 12.96 -6.34
CA ALA A 194 28.85 11.96 -7.03
C ALA A 194 29.24 10.52 -6.64
N ARG A 195 30.52 10.25 -6.43
CA ARG A 195 30.99 8.93 -6.00
C ARG A 195 30.56 8.59 -4.57
N ALA A 196 30.60 9.58 -3.65
CA ALA A 196 30.11 9.37 -2.29
C ALA A 196 28.59 9.09 -2.27
N LEU A 197 27.84 9.81 -3.08
CA LEU A 197 26.41 9.60 -3.25
C LEU A 197 26.09 8.19 -3.81
N GLU A 198 26.82 7.77 -4.84
CA GLU A 198 26.67 6.43 -5.43
C GLU A 198 26.95 5.33 -4.38
N LEU A 199 28.03 5.44 -3.63
CA LEU A 199 28.39 4.45 -2.60
C LEU A 199 27.32 4.39 -1.51
N ALA A 200 26.87 5.52 -1.00
CA ALA A 200 25.82 5.58 0.01
C ALA A 200 24.49 5.00 -0.50
N ALA A 201 24.13 5.27 -1.75
CA ALA A 201 22.93 4.70 -2.36
C ALA A 201 23.04 3.17 -2.52
N ARG A 202 24.18 2.65 -2.98
CA ARG A 202 24.43 1.20 -3.09
C ARG A 202 24.39 0.52 -1.73
N GLU A 203 25.01 1.08 -0.72
CA GLU A 203 24.99 0.55 0.65
C GLU A 203 23.57 0.50 1.20
N LYS A 204 22.83 1.61 1.05
CA LYS A 204 21.46 1.74 1.57
C LYS A 204 20.49 0.78 0.91
N THR A 205 20.73 0.41 -0.34
CA THR A 205 19.85 -0.47 -1.14
C THR A 205 20.39 -1.90 -1.30
N ALA A 206 21.50 -2.26 -0.66
CA ALA A 206 22.20 -3.53 -0.85
C ALA A 206 21.35 -4.79 -0.53
N GLY A 207 20.33 -4.64 0.34
CA GLY A 207 19.44 -5.74 0.73
C GLY A 207 18.22 -5.93 -0.20
N ILE A 208 18.05 -5.09 -1.24
CA ILE A 208 16.90 -5.16 -2.14
C ILE A 208 17.23 -6.12 -3.30
N PRO A 209 16.40 -7.16 -3.54
CA PRO A 209 16.56 -8.07 -4.67
C PRO A 209 16.54 -7.35 -6.02
N LYS A 210 17.28 -7.90 -6.99
CA LYS A 210 17.39 -7.32 -8.33
C LYS A 210 16.05 -7.33 -9.10
N GLU A 211 15.20 -8.29 -8.83
CA GLU A 211 13.87 -8.45 -9.42
C GLU A 211 12.84 -7.47 -8.89
N ASP A 212 13.14 -6.76 -7.79
CA ASP A 212 12.22 -5.85 -7.12
C ASP A 212 12.27 -4.43 -7.69
N PHE A 213 11.32 -3.61 -7.24
CA PHE A 213 11.17 -2.20 -7.61
C PHE A 213 11.65 -1.31 -6.47
N CYS A 214 12.52 -0.35 -6.77
CA CYS A 214 13.07 0.57 -5.77
C CYS A 214 12.72 2.02 -6.08
N ARG A 215 12.17 2.74 -5.09
CA ARG A 215 12.12 4.21 -5.06
C ARG A 215 13.16 4.69 -4.05
N LEU A 216 14.18 5.40 -4.53
CA LEU A 216 15.17 6.06 -3.69
C LEU A 216 14.78 7.53 -3.51
N ILE A 217 14.50 7.94 -2.28
CA ILE A 217 14.18 9.31 -1.91
C ILE A 217 15.44 9.94 -1.34
N LEU A 218 15.95 10.96 -2.00
CA LEU A 218 17.09 11.73 -1.53
C LEU A 218 16.59 12.85 -0.63
N ARG A 219 17.13 12.95 0.57
CA ARG A 219 16.84 14.01 1.54
C ARG A 219 18.13 14.64 2.05
N GLY A 220 18.00 15.74 2.73
CA GLY A 220 19.11 16.50 3.34
C GLY A 220 19.14 17.92 2.83
N ALA A 221 19.83 18.78 3.59
CA ALA A 221 20.04 20.17 3.21
C ALA A 221 21.35 20.29 2.47
N LEU A 222 21.32 20.82 1.25
CA LEU A 222 22.50 20.95 0.37
C LEU A 222 22.79 22.41 0.08
N PRO A 223 24.08 22.79 0.02
CA PRO A 223 24.46 24.10 -0.50
C PRO A 223 23.93 24.30 -1.93
N PRO A 224 23.67 25.54 -2.35
CA PRO A 224 23.07 25.85 -3.65
C PRO A 224 23.85 25.32 -4.85
N GLU A 225 25.15 25.10 -4.72
CA GLU A 225 26.00 24.55 -5.77
C GLU A 225 26.09 23.03 -5.78
N SER A 226 25.46 22.36 -4.82
CA SER A 226 25.60 20.91 -4.58
C SER A 226 24.37 20.11 -4.99
N ALA A 227 23.62 20.57 -6.00
CA ALA A 227 22.49 19.80 -6.52
C ALA A 227 22.94 18.38 -6.94
N PRO A 228 22.21 17.31 -6.52
CA PRO A 228 22.60 15.96 -6.83
C PRO A 228 22.45 15.67 -8.34
N ASP A 229 23.44 15.01 -8.94
CA ASP A 229 23.33 14.49 -10.30
C ASP A 229 22.43 13.23 -10.32
N ILE A 230 21.12 13.45 -10.46
CA ILE A 230 20.13 12.37 -10.49
C ILE A 230 20.33 11.46 -11.69
N ALA A 231 20.68 12.03 -12.86
CA ALA A 231 20.90 11.28 -14.09
C ALA A 231 22.13 10.36 -13.96
N GLY A 232 23.24 10.87 -13.46
CA GLY A 232 24.45 10.11 -13.19
C GLY A 232 24.21 9.02 -12.14
N LEU A 233 23.49 9.33 -11.05
CA LEU A 233 23.14 8.35 -10.03
C LEU A 233 22.26 7.24 -10.61
N LYS A 234 21.25 7.58 -11.41
CA LYS A 234 20.39 6.60 -12.09
C LYS A 234 21.17 5.70 -13.04
N ALA A 235 22.11 6.28 -13.78
CA ALA A 235 22.99 5.52 -14.66
C ALA A 235 23.92 4.58 -13.86
N ALA A 236 24.50 5.05 -12.75
CA ALA A 236 25.36 4.26 -11.88
C ALA A 236 24.66 3.07 -11.21
N LEU A 237 23.35 3.21 -10.91
CA LEU A 237 22.52 2.16 -10.34
C LEU A 237 21.75 1.33 -11.40
N ALA A 238 21.98 1.57 -12.69
CA ALA A 238 21.29 0.88 -13.76
C ALA A 238 21.45 -0.64 -13.66
N GLY A 239 20.34 -1.37 -13.85
CA GLY A 239 20.31 -2.83 -13.79
C GLY A 239 20.43 -3.44 -12.38
N GLN A 240 20.45 -2.62 -11.33
CA GLN A 240 20.46 -3.11 -9.95
C GLN A 240 19.06 -3.54 -9.49
N PHE A 241 18.01 -3.00 -10.11
CA PHE A 241 16.60 -3.29 -9.81
C PHE A 241 15.82 -3.49 -11.11
N ALA A 242 14.67 -4.16 -11.04
CA ALA A 242 13.76 -4.25 -12.18
C ALA A 242 13.19 -2.86 -12.57
N LEU A 243 12.98 -2.00 -11.57
CA LEU A 243 12.63 -0.59 -11.76
C LEU A 243 13.31 0.25 -10.68
N LEU A 244 13.98 1.33 -11.09
CA LEU A 244 14.51 2.34 -10.19
C LEU A 244 13.80 3.68 -10.46
N ARG A 245 13.21 4.26 -9.40
CA ARG A 245 12.79 5.66 -9.37
C ARG A 245 13.62 6.42 -8.35
N ILE A 246 14.09 7.59 -8.71
CA ILE A 246 14.79 8.50 -7.80
C ILE A 246 13.92 9.74 -7.65
N ARG A 247 13.66 10.13 -6.42
CA ARG A 247 12.93 11.33 -6.05
C ARG A 247 13.85 12.24 -5.24
N ASP A 248 14.01 13.46 -5.70
CA ASP A 248 14.76 14.48 -5.00
C ASP A 248 13.80 15.25 -4.08
N GLU A 249 13.99 15.07 -2.77
CA GLU A 249 13.33 15.81 -1.69
C GLU A 249 14.38 16.58 -0.86
N THR A 250 15.54 16.91 -1.45
CA THR A 250 16.53 17.74 -0.77
C THR A 250 16.02 19.16 -0.61
N THR A 251 16.52 19.81 0.42
CA THR A 251 16.25 21.21 0.70
C THR A 251 17.53 22.05 0.52
N LEU A 252 17.37 23.36 0.39
CA LEU A 252 18.52 24.25 0.34
C LEU A 252 19.06 24.52 1.75
N ALA A 253 20.37 24.35 1.91
CA ALA A 253 21.09 24.88 3.04
C ALA A 253 21.66 26.25 2.63
N ILE A 254 20.97 27.33 2.95
CA ILE A 254 21.41 28.68 2.69
C ILE A 254 21.70 29.33 4.03
N ASP A 255 22.97 29.71 4.25
CA ASP A 255 23.31 30.66 5.30
C ASP A 255 23.18 32.08 4.72
N PRO A 256 22.25 32.91 5.20
CA PRO A 256 22.12 34.30 4.72
C PRO A 256 23.41 35.09 4.84
N HIS A 257 24.26 34.80 5.83
CA HIS A 257 25.54 35.50 6.05
C HIS A 257 26.53 35.27 4.92
N ASP A 258 26.50 34.13 4.23
CA ASP A 258 27.37 33.83 3.09
C ASP A 258 27.12 34.79 1.91
N TYR A 259 25.94 35.41 1.86
CA TYR A 259 25.51 36.29 0.76
C TYR A 259 25.39 37.76 1.14
N GLU A 260 25.65 38.14 2.40
CA GLU A 260 25.54 39.55 2.85
C GLU A 260 26.42 40.49 2.04
N ASN A 261 27.64 40.08 1.74
CA ASN A 261 28.64 40.86 1.03
C ASN A 261 28.90 40.36 -0.41
N ASP A 262 28.11 39.40 -0.90
CA ASP A 262 28.25 38.91 -2.27
C ASP A 262 27.67 39.92 -3.26
N ILE A 263 28.54 40.60 -4.02
CA ILE A 263 28.20 41.64 -5.01
C ILE A 263 27.77 41.03 -6.36
N SER A 264 27.79 39.71 -6.50
CA SER A 264 27.38 39.06 -7.72
C SER A 264 25.84 39.12 -7.94
N LEU A 265 25.43 38.95 -9.19
CA LEU A 265 24.01 38.81 -9.52
C LEU A 265 23.32 37.70 -8.71
N LYS A 266 24.06 36.60 -8.47
CA LYS A 266 23.62 35.49 -7.64
C LYS A 266 23.35 35.92 -6.20
N GLY A 267 24.32 36.65 -5.58
CA GLY A 267 24.18 37.10 -4.21
C GLY A 267 23.03 38.08 -4.04
N GLU A 268 22.86 39.03 -4.97
CA GLU A 268 21.74 39.97 -4.96
C GLU A 268 20.40 39.26 -5.11
N PHE A 269 20.30 38.32 -6.04
CA PHE A 269 19.10 37.51 -6.23
C PHE A 269 18.71 36.74 -4.95
N ILE A 270 19.66 36.04 -4.32
CA ILE A 270 19.39 35.27 -3.09
C ILE A 270 18.94 36.20 -1.97
N ARG A 271 19.62 37.37 -1.75
CA ARG A 271 19.21 38.34 -0.71
C ARG A 271 17.77 38.81 -0.92
N GLN A 272 17.38 39.15 -2.15
CA GLN A 272 16.05 39.63 -2.44
C GLN A 272 14.98 38.55 -2.18
N VAL A 273 15.24 37.32 -2.57
CA VAL A 273 14.30 36.20 -2.28
C VAL A 273 14.20 35.93 -0.78
N LEU A 274 15.33 35.93 -0.05
CA LEU A 274 15.31 35.72 1.40
C LEU A 274 14.57 36.83 2.14
N ALA A 275 14.69 38.10 1.67
CA ALA A 275 13.96 39.24 2.23
C ALA A 275 12.47 39.29 1.90
N SER A 276 11.97 38.48 0.97
CA SER A 276 10.56 38.47 0.62
C SER A 276 9.69 37.89 1.74
N GLU A 277 8.37 38.14 1.71
CA GLU A 277 7.40 37.61 2.67
C GLU A 277 6.90 36.19 2.34
N LEU A 278 7.51 35.51 1.37
CA LEU A 278 7.15 34.17 0.95
C LEU A 278 7.45 33.12 2.03
N ALA A 279 6.75 32.00 2.00
CA ALA A 279 7.04 30.86 2.85
C ALA A 279 8.41 30.24 2.50
N GLN A 280 9.10 29.63 3.48
CA GLN A 280 10.48 29.14 3.29
C GLN A 280 10.60 28.14 2.11
N ASN A 281 9.64 27.24 1.98
CA ASN A 281 9.58 26.28 0.86
C ASN A 281 9.46 26.95 -0.52
N GLU A 282 8.77 28.08 -0.60
CA GLU A 282 8.66 28.87 -1.85
C GLU A 282 9.97 29.60 -2.14
N LYS A 283 10.60 30.20 -1.12
CA LYS A 283 11.92 30.81 -1.24
C LYS A 283 12.96 29.80 -1.76
N ASP A 284 13.01 28.62 -1.17
CA ASP A 284 13.93 27.55 -1.57
C ASP A 284 13.75 27.15 -3.03
N ARG A 285 12.48 27.00 -3.47
CA ARG A 285 12.16 26.68 -4.89
C ARG A 285 12.58 27.79 -5.84
N ILE A 286 12.30 29.04 -5.50
CA ILE A 286 12.66 30.20 -6.32
C ILE A 286 14.19 30.30 -6.44
N ILE A 287 14.91 30.13 -5.34
CA ILE A 287 16.38 30.18 -5.33
C ILE A 287 16.95 29.05 -6.19
N LEU A 288 16.47 27.81 -6.03
CA LEU A 288 16.89 26.68 -6.87
C LEU A 288 16.67 26.96 -8.35
N CYS A 289 15.48 27.39 -8.72
CA CYS A 289 15.13 27.70 -10.11
C CYS A 289 16.01 28.81 -10.68
N GLY A 290 16.18 29.90 -9.93
CA GLY A 290 17.01 31.03 -10.35
C GLY A 290 18.50 30.67 -10.47
N LEU A 291 19.03 29.85 -9.58
CA LEU A 291 20.42 29.36 -9.67
C LEU A 291 20.65 28.42 -10.86
N ARG A 292 19.69 27.58 -11.21
CA ARG A 292 19.73 26.77 -12.44
C ARG A 292 19.72 27.67 -13.68
N ALA A 293 18.81 28.63 -13.72
CA ALA A 293 18.75 29.60 -14.83
C ALA A 293 20.05 30.40 -14.98
N LEU A 294 20.67 30.82 -13.89
CA LEU A 294 21.97 31.52 -13.90
C LEU A 294 23.11 30.64 -14.44
N ARG A 295 22.99 29.32 -14.37
CA ARG A 295 23.94 28.36 -14.94
C ARG A 295 23.61 27.99 -16.40
N GLY A 296 22.51 28.52 -16.95
CA GLY A 296 22.05 28.16 -18.30
C GLY A 296 21.39 26.79 -18.39
N GLU A 297 20.95 26.23 -17.26
CA GLU A 297 20.20 24.96 -17.21
C GLU A 297 18.71 25.25 -17.47
N GLU A 298 18.08 24.51 -18.38
CA GLU A 298 16.63 24.61 -18.58
C GLU A 298 15.88 24.09 -17.34
N PRO A 299 14.82 24.77 -16.87
CA PRO A 299 14.00 24.25 -15.81
C PRO A 299 13.31 22.95 -16.26
N GLU A 300 13.45 21.89 -15.50
CA GLU A 300 12.63 20.68 -15.70
C GLU A 300 11.16 21.03 -15.39
N GLU A 301 10.26 20.70 -16.35
CA GLU A 301 8.80 20.84 -16.20
C GLU A 301 8.22 19.93 -15.11
#